data_d3900e0b46da55c2513449573dd68f09
#
_entry.id   d3900e0b46da55c2513449573dd68f09
#
_cell.length_a   1.000
_cell.length_b   1.000
_cell.length_c   1.000
_cell.angle_alpha   90.00
_cell.angle_beta   90.00
_cell.angle_gamma   90.00
#
_symmetry.space_group_name_H-M   'P 1'
#
loop_
_entity.id
_entity.type
_entity.pdbx_description
1 polymer ?
#
loop_
_entity_poly.entity_id
_entity_poly.type
_entity_poly.pdbx_seq_one_letter_code
_entity_poly.pdbx_strand_id
1 'polypeptide(L)'
;MALLLRFSGAIDCITAVIGRVVAWLVLAAILVSAGNAVLRKLIDFNPSGALLRWYIQTSNAWLELQWYLFSAVFLLAAAYTLQRNEHIRIDVVAGRLSKRSRDWIDLCGHVLMLMPFVVLMIYAAVPYVRSSYRQQEVSSNAGGLLLWPAKALILAGFLLLFVQGLSEIIRRIAVMRGDIPDPAPEHGAPPGVEEQLPPREAGP
;
A
#
# COMPACT_ATOMS: atom_id res chain seq x y z
N MET A 1 -18.13 21.65 4.08
CA MET A 1 -17.57 20.40 4.59
C MET A 1 -18.19 19.15 3.94
N ALA A 2 -19.50 19.06 3.75
CA ALA A 2 -20.16 17.89 3.16
C ALA A 2 -19.62 17.45 1.78
N LEU A 3 -19.28 18.38 0.90
CA LEU A 3 -18.71 18.06 -0.43
C LEU A 3 -17.29 17.45 -0.31
N LEU A 4 -16.45 17.98 0.58
CA LEU A 4 -15.10 17.46 0.83
C LEU A 4 -15.15 16.05 1.44
N LEU A 5 -16.11 15.78 2.33
CA LEU A 5 -16.31 14.45 2.90
C LEU A 5 -16.82 13.45 1.87
N ARG A 6 -17.69 13.85 0.92
CA ARG A 6 -18.09 12.98 -0.19
C ARG A 6 -16.91 12.65 -1.10
N PHE A 7 -16.05 13.64 -1.38
CA PHE A 7 -14.83 13.42 -2.16
C PHE A 7 -13.87 12.45 -1.43
N SER A 8 -13.62 12.66 -0.14
CA SER A 8 -12.84 11.75 0.70
C SER A 8 -13.43 10.34 0.69
N GLY A 9 -14.74 10.18 0.83
CA GLY A 9 -15.41 8.88 0.76
C GLY A 9 -15.25 8.16 -0.59
N ALA A 10 -15.23 8.90 -1.70
CA ALA A 10 -14.98 8.33 -3.02
C ALA A 10 -13.53 7.82 -3.15
N ILE A 11 -12.56 8.58 -2.65
CA ILE A 11 -11.15 8.18 -2.60
C ILE A 11 -11.00 6.91 -1.76
N ASP A 12 -11.60 6.88 -0.58
CA ASP A 12 -11.54 5.73 0.33
C ASP A 12 -12.13 4.46 -0.32
N CYS A 13 -13.21 4.60 -1.08
CA CYS A 13 -13.79 3.48 -1.84
C CYS A 13 -12.83 2.95 -2.90
N ILE A 14 -12.18 3.83 -3.67
CA ILE A 14 -11.21 3.46 -4.70
C ILE A 14 -10.00 2.75 -4.05
N THR A 15 -9.45 3.33 -2.99
CA THR A 15 -8.32 2.76 -2.25
C THR A 15 -8.66 1.38 -1.67
N ALA A 16 -9.87 1.21 -1.13
CA ALA A 16 -10.32 -0.08 -0.61
C ALA A 16 -10.49 -1.15 -1.72
N VAL A 17 -10.93 -0.76 -2.92
CA VAL A 17 -10.99 -1.68 -4.07
C VAL A 17 -9.58 -2.09 -4.50
N ILE A 18 -8.65 -1.12 -4.60
CA ILE A 18 -7.25 -1.40 -4.93
C ILE A 18 -6.63 -2.31 -3.88
N GLY A 19 -6.86 -2.08 -2.59
CA GLY A 19 -6.36 -2.95 -1.52
C GLY A 19 -6.83 -4.40 -1.66
N ARG A 20 -8.09 -4.63 -2.08
CA ARG A 20 -8.60 -5.98 -2.38
C ARG A 20 -7.90 -6.62 -3.60
N VAL A 21 -7.66 -5.84 -4.66
CA VAL A 21 -6.93 -6.32 -5.83
C VAL A 21 -5.50 -6.68 -5.46
N VAL A 22 -4.85 -5.87 -4.62
CA VAL A 22 -3.49 -6.13 -4.12
C VAL A 22 -3.40 -7.47 -3.38
N ALA A 23 -4.42 -7.84 -2.61
CA ALA A 23 -4.46 -9.16 -1.95
C ALA A 23 -4.37 -10.32 -2.96
N TRP A 24 -5.02 -10.20 -4.13
CA TRP A 24 -4.91 -11.19 -5.21
C TRP A 24 -3.53 -11.16 -5.89
N LEU A 25 -2.87 -10.00 -5.96
CA LEU A 25 -1.49 -9.91 -6.47
C LEU A 25 -0.49 -10.66 -5.57
N VAL A 26 -0.73 -10.69 -4.25
CA VAL A 26 0.07 -11.52 -3.32
C VAL A 26 -0.05 -12.99 -3.69
N LEU A 27 -1.28 -13.48 -3.92
CA LEU A 27 -1.48 -14.85 -4.36
C LEU A 27 -0.79 -15.12 -5.70
N ALA A 28 -0.92 -14.21 -6.66
CA ALA A 28 -0.24 -14.33 -7.96
C ALA A 28 1.29 -14.38 -7.80
N ALA A 29 1.87 -13.54 -6.93
CA ALA A 29 3.30 -13.55 -6.65
C ALA A 29 3.77 -14.89 -6.05
N ILE A 30 2.98 -15.46 -5.13
CA ILE A 30 3.26 -16.77 -4.54
C ILE A 30 3.20 -17.87 -5.61
N LEU A 31 2.17 -17.86 -6.46
CA LEU A 31 2.01 -18.86 -7.53
C LEU A 31 3.14 -18.78 -8.56
N VAL A 32 3.54 -17.55 -8.95
CA VAL A 32 4.69 -17.35 -9.87
C VAL A 32 5.98 -17.85 -9.24
N SER A 33 6.24 -17.54 -7.95
CA SER A 33 7.42 -17.99 -7.23
C SER A 33 7.46 -19.50 -7.10
N ALA A 34 6.37 -20.11 -6.65
CA ALA A 34 6.26 -21.56 -6.48
C ALA A 34 6.36 -22.29 -7.83
N GLY A 35 5.67 -21.77 -8.86
CA GLY A 35 5.72 -22.31 -10.22
C GLY A 35 7.13 -22.28 -10.79
N ASN A 36 7.85 -21.16 -10.63
CA ASN A 36 9.25 -21.06 -11.04
C ASN A 36 10.15 -22.07 -10.32
N ALA A 37 9.97 -22.25 -9.01
CA ALA A 37 10.73 -23.22 -8.22
C ALA A 37 10.47 -24.68 -8.65
N VAL A 38 9.19 -25.02 -8.93
CA VAL A 38 8.79 -26.35 -9.42
C VAL A 38 9.35 -26.59 -10.82
N LEU A 39 9.22 -25.63 -11.74
CA LEU A 39 9.79 -25.75 -13.09
C LEU A 39 11.30 -25.97 -13.06
N ARG A 40 12.01 -25.21 -12.25
CA ARG A 40 13.46 -25.38 -12.07
C ARG A 40 13.79 -26.79 -11.60
N LYS A 41 13.06 -27.32 -10.61
CA LYS A 41 13.27 -28.67 -10.09
C LYS A 41 12.98 -29.76 -11.11
N LEU A 42 11.92 -29.60 -11.91
CA LEU A 42 11.58 -30.54 -12.98
C LEU A 42 12.65 -30.59 -14.07
N ILE A 43 13.26 -29.46 -14.41
CA ILE A 43 14.34 -29.37 -15.40
C ILE A 43 15.62 -29.99 -14.86
N ASP A 44 15.95 -29.78 -13.59
CA ASP A 44 17.10 -30.43 -12.94
C ASP A 44 16.98 -31.98 -12.97
N PHE A 45 15.75 -32.50 -12.92
CA PHE A 45 15.46 -33.92 -12.96
C PHE A 45 15.55 -34.53 -14.38
N ASN A 46 15.26 -33.71 -15.42
CA ASN A 46 15.33 -34.14 -16.81
C ASN A 46 15.95 -33.02 -17.69
N PRO A 47 17.29 -32.93 -17.71
CA PRO A 47 17.99 -31.79 -18.34
C PRO A 47 18.07 -31.87 -19.88
N SER A 48 17.20 -32.64 -20.53
CA SER A 48 17.21 -32.76 -22.00
C SER A 48 15.90 -32.34 -22.63
N GLY A 49 15.96 -31.41 -23.60
CA GLY A 49 14.80 -31.13 -24.46
C GLY A 49 14.43 -29.67 -24.66
N ALA A 50 13.28 -29.46 -25.30
CA ALA A 50 12.73 -28.15 -25.64
C ALA A 50 12.38 -27.35 -24.38
N LEU A 51 11.96 -28.01 -23.31
CA LEU A 51 11.59 -27.36 -22.03
C LEU A 51 12.79 -26.67 -21.37
N LEU A 52 13.97 -27.31 -21.38
CA LEU A 52 15.19 -26.69 -20.84
C LEU A 52 15.56 -25.44 -21.64
N ARG A 53 15.52 -25.52 -22.97
CA ARG A 53 15.85 -24.36 -23.85
C ARG A 53 14.88 -23.20 -23.62
N TRP A 54 13.57 -23.47 -23.55
CA TRP A 54 12.56 -22.48 -23.26
C TRP A 54 12.77 -21.84 -21.87
N TYR A 55 13.05 -22.63 -20.85
CA TYR A 55 13.27 -22.14 -19.50
C TYR A 55 14.53 -21.27 -19.40
N ILE A 56 15.65 -21.68 -20.03
CA ILE A 56 16.88 -20.87 -20.03
C ILE A 56 16.61 -19.49 -20.67
N GLN A 57 15.81 -19.43 -21.72
CA GLN A 57 15.47 -18.17 -22.38
C GLN A 57 14.53 -17.29 -21.57
N THR A 58 13.69 -17.86 -20.72
CA THR A 58 12.63 -17.14 -19.99
C THR A 58 12.87 -17.04 -18.47
N SER A 59 13.92 -17.69 -17.95
CA SER A 59 14.18 -17.78 -16.50
C SER A 59 14.27 -16.41 -15.82
N ASN A 60 14.94 -15.44 -16.45
CA ASN A 60 15.06 -14.09 -15.93
C ASN A 60 13.72 -13.35 -15.94
N ALA A 61 12.89 -13.56 -16.98
CA ALA A 61 11.54 -12.97 -17.04
C ALA A 61 10.66 -13.42 -15.86
N TRP A 62 10.73 -14.70 -15.46
CA TRP A 62 9.99 -15.21 -14.30
C TRP A 62 10.44 -14.57 -12.99
N LEU A 63 11.76 -14.39 -12.79
CA LEU A 63 12.32 -13.71 -11.62
C LEU A 63 11.92 -12.22 -11.59
N GLU A 64 11.99 -11.55 -12.73
CA GLU A 64 11.61 -10.15 -12.86
C GLU A 64 10.10 -9.94 -12.67
N LEU A 65 9.26 -10.83 -13.22
CA LEU A 65 7.82 -10.80 -13.00
C LEU A 65 7.48 -10.91 -11.51
N GLN A 66 8.19 -11.77 -10.78
CA GLN A 66 8.04 -11.88 -9.33
C GLN A 66 8.33 -10.55 -8.64
N TRP A 67 9.43 -9.88 -9.00
CA TRP A 67 9.77 -8.57 -8.43
C TRP A 67 8.74 -7.49 -8.80
N TYR A 68 8.20 -7.52 -10.02
CA TYR A 68 7.12 -6.60 -10.44
C TYR A 68 5.88 -6.78 -9.59
N LEU A 69 5.48 -8.01 -9.33
CA LEU A 69 4.32 -8.31 -8.47
C LEU A 69 4.56 -7.85 -7.03
N PHE A 70 5.72 -8.11 -6.45
CA PHE A 70 6.06 -7.60 -5.13
C PHE A 70 6.10 -6.07 -5.07
N SER A 71 6.67 -5.44 -6.08
CA SER A 71 6.69 -3.97 -6.18
C SER A 71 5.27 -3.40 -6.29
N ALA A 72 4.39 -4.04 -7.08
CA ALA A 72 2.99 -3.65 -7.20
C ALA A 72 2.26 -3.79 -5.85
N VAL A 73 2.45 -4.92 -5.15
CA VAL A 73 1.87 -5.14 -3.82
C VAL A 73 2.32 -4.03 -2.87
N PHE A 74 3.62 -3.79 -2.75
CA PHE A 74 4.16 -2.82 -1.81
C PHE A 74 3.68 -1.38 -2.10
N LEU A 75 3.79 -0.95 -3.35
CA LEU A 75 3.49 0.42 -3.74
C LEU A 75 1.98 0.74 -3.72
N LEU A 76 1.14 -0.20 -4.17
CA LEU A 76 -0.30 0.02 -4.19
C LEU A 76 -0.95 -0.20 -2.82
N ALA A 77 -0.39 -1.11 -1.98
CA ALA A 77 -0.87 -1.30 -0.62
C ALA A 77 -0.61 -0.10 0.29
N ALA A 78 0.42 0.72 0.03
CA ALA A 78 0.80 1.85 0.89
C ALA A 78 -0.37 2.82 1.14
N ALA A 79 -1.16 3.14 0.11
CA ALA A 79 -2.34 3.99 0.25
C ALA A 79 -3.45 3.31 1.07
N TYR A 80 -3.65 2.01 0.90
CA TYR A 80 -4.62 1.24 1.68
C TYR A 80 -4.22 1.12 3.15
N THR A 81 -2.94 0.91 3.43
CA THR A 81 -2.40 0.89 4.80
C THR A 81 -2.57 2.25 5.48
N LEU A 82 -2.37 3.34 4.74
CA LEU A 82 -2.63 4.70 5.23
C LEU A 82 -4.12 4.88 5.59
N GLN A 83 -5.04 4.47 4.70
CA GLN A 83 -6.48 4.52 4.91
C GLN A 83 -6.93 3.75 6.16
N ARG A 84 -6.34 2.56 6.40
CA ARG A 84 -6.65 1.72 7.55
C ARG A 84 -6.00 2.20 8.85
N ASN A 85 -5.15 3.21 8.75
CA ASN A 85 -4.39 3.73 9.90
C ASN A 85 -3.57 2.65 10.61
N GLU A 86 -3.15 1.62 9.87
CA GLU A 86 -2.40 0.44 10.35
C GLU A 86 -0.89 0.69 10.42
N HIS A 87 -0.46 1.96 10.36
CA HIS A 87 0.95 2.29 10.61
C HIS A 87 1.29 2.06 12.08
N ILE A 88 2.45 1.45 12.31
CA ILE A 88 2.98 1.24 13.67
C ILE A 88 3.11 2.61 14.34
N ARG A 89 2.24 2.89 15.30
CA ARG A 89 2.32 4.07 16.14
C ARG A 89 3.10 3.68 17.39
N ILE A 90 4.05 4.52 17.77
CA ILE A 90 4.73 4.34 19.07
C ILE A 90 3.77 4.83 20.15
N ASP A 91 2.84 3.97 20.55
CA ASP A 91 1.76 4.28 21.51
C ASP A 91 2.27 4.69 22.89
N VAL A 92 3.52 4.35 23.21
CA VAL A 92 4.16 4.74 24.48
C VAL A 92 4.20 6.26 24.66
N VAL A 93 4.42 7.01 23.58
CA VAL A 93 4.41 8.49 23.61
C VAL A 93 3.00 9.01 23.39
N ALA A 94 2.28 8.44 22.43
CA ALA A 94 0.92 8.88 22.06
C ALA A 94 -0.09 8.67 23.21
N GLY A 95 0.07 7.60 24.00
CA GLY A 95 -0.80 7.31 25.15
C GLY A 95 -0.76 8.34 26.27
N ARG A 96 0.31 9.15 26.35
CA ARG A 96 0.46 10.23 27.36
C ARG A 96 -0.07 11.59 26.89
N LEU A 97 -0.44 11.71 25.62
CA LEU A 97 -0.87 12.97 25.04
C LEU A 97 -2.41 13.09 25.04
N SER A 98 -2.88 14.33 25.19
CA SER A 98 -4.31 14.62 25.04
C SER A 98 -4.78 14.29 23.60
N LYS A 99 -6.06 13.93 23.43
CA LYS A 99 -6.65 13.66 22.12
C LYS A 99 -6.36 14.79 21.11
N ARG A 100 -6.55 16.04 21.54
CA ARG A 100 -6.30 17.22 20.69
C ARG A 100 -4.85 17.35 20.24
N SER A 101 -3.90 17.02 21.13
CA SER A 101 -2.47 17.04 20.76
C SER A 101 -2.13 15.95 19.76
N ARG A 102 -2.71 14.76 19.87
CA ARG A 102 -2.54 13.66 18.90
C ARG A 102 -3.08 14.05 17.53
N ASP A 103 -4.26 14.65 17.49
CA ASP A 103 -4.88 15.11 16.23
C ASP A 103 -4.02 16.15 15.51
N TRP A 104 -3.41 17.07 16.27
CA TRP A 104 -2.49 18.06 15.70
C TRP A 104 -1.18 17.43 15.22
N ILE A 105 -0.61 16.48 15.94
CA ILE A 105 0.60 15.76 15.52
C ILE A 105 0.33 14.97 14.22
N ASP A 106 -0.79 14.27 14.15
CA ASP A 106 -1.19 13.51 12.96
C ASP A 106 -1.39 14.45 11.76
N LEU A 107 -2.09 15.57 11.95
CA LEU A 107 -2.31 16.55 10.88
C LEU A 107 -0.98 17.16 10.41
N CYS A 108 -0.11 17.58 11.33
CA CYS A 108 1.21 18.10 10.97
C CYS A 108 2.07 17.05 10.27
N GLY A 109 2.04 15.79 10.71
CA GLY A 109 2.74 14.69 10.06
C GLY A 109 2.29 14.48 8.62
N HIS A 110 0.98 14.51 8.36
CA HIS A 110 0.46 14.39 7.00
C HIS A 110 0.82 15.60 6.14
N VAL A 111 0.66 16.83 6.65
CA VAL A 111 0.87 18.06 5.85
C VAL A 111 2.35 18.36 5.65
N LEU A 112 3.20 18.21 6.68
CA LEU A 112 4.59 18.66 6.63
C LEU A 112 5.58 17.55 6.26
N MET A 113 5.25 16.28 6.48
CA MET A 113 6.14 15.16 6.15
C MET A 113 5.61 14.37 4.96
N LEU A 114 4.38 13.83 5.05
CA LEU A 114 3.85 12.97 4.01
C LEU A 114 3.65 13.71 2.68
N MET A 115 2.95 14.85 2.68
CA MET A 115 2.65 15.58 1.45
C MET A 115 3.88 16.06 0.70
N PRO A 116 4.86 16.76 1.32
CA PRO A 116 6.05 17.21 0.61
C PRO A 116 6.88 16.04 0.08
N PHE A 117 7.00 14.96 0.85
CA PHE A 117 7.70 13.76 0.43
C PHE A 117 7.05 13.13 -0.82
N VAL A 118 5.74 12.92 -0.78
CA VAL A 118 5.01 12.29 -1.89
C VAL A 118 5.04 13.16 -3.14
N VAL A 119 4.90 14.50 -3.01
CA VAL A 119 5.02 15.44 -4.14
C VAL A 119 6.41 15.39 -4.75
N LEU A 120 7.46 15.36 -3.93
CA LEU A 120 8.84 15.20 -4.39
C LEU A 120 9.03 13.90 -5.16
N MET A 121 8.49 12.80 -4.64
CA MET A 121 8.60 11.48 -5.28
C MET A 121 7.83 11.42 -6.60
N ILE A 122 6.64 12.03 -6.70
CA ILE A 122 5.91 12.14 -7.96
C ILE A 122 6.73 12.96 -8.97
N TYR A 123 7.25 14.11 -8.55
CA TYR A 123 8.06 14.97 -9.40
C TYR A 123 9.29 14.23 -9.97
N ALA A 124 9.97 13.44 -9.15
CA ALA A 124 11.11 12.64 -9.58
C ALA A 124 10.70 11.43 -10.44
N ALA A 125 9.56 10.80 -10.15
CA ALA A 125 9.08 9.62 -10.86
C ALA A 125 8.61 9.92 -12.29
N VAL A 126 8.00 11.09 -12.55
CA VAL A 126 7.47 11.44 -13.88
C VAL A 126 8.56 11.38 -14.98
N PRO A 127 9.70 12.09 -14.90
CA PRO A 127 10.72 12.01 -15.92
C PRO A 127 11.36 10.61 -16.00
N TYR A 128 11.47 9.91 -14.88
CA TYR A 128 12.02 8.56 -14.80
C TYR A 128 11.18 7.55 -15.60
N VAL A 129 9.86 7.56 -15.40
CA VAL A 129 8.91 6.71 -16.15
C VAL A 129 8.87 7.11 -17.62
N ARG A 130 8.79 8.43 -17.90
CA ARG A 130 8.71 8.94 -19.27
C ARG A 130 9.94 8.58 -20.10
N SER A 131 11.14 8.67 -19.53
CA SER A 131 12.39 8.30 -20.18
C SER A 131 12.41 6.81 -20.51
N SER A 132 12.09 5.95 -19.53
CA SER A 132 12.06 4.50 -19.71
C SER A 132 11.03 4.05 -20.75
N TYR A 133 9.84 4.68 -20.74
CA TYR A 133 8.80 4.40 -21.75
C TYR A 133 9.22 4.80 -23.16
N ARG A 134 9.84 5.97 -23.33
CA ARG A 134 10.29 6.44 -24.65
C ARG A 134 11.41 5.59 -25.23
N GLN A 135 12.31 5.10 -24.39
CA GLN A 135 13.45 4.28 -24.79
C GLN A 135 13.06 2.80 -24.94
N GLN A 136 11.81 2.42 -24.59
CA GLN A 136 11.39 1.01 -24.53
C GLN A 136 12.42 0.16 -23.78
N GLU A 137 12.84 0.69 -22.61
CA GLU A 137 13.92 0.14 -21.82
C GLU A 137 13.63 -1.30 -21.42
N VAL A 138 14.54 -2.20 -21.79
CA VAL A 138 14.48 -3.63 -21.47
C VAL A 138 15.51 -3.92 -20.40
N SER A 139 15.26 -4.95 -19.58
CA SER A 139 16.22 -5.44 -18.62
C SER A 139 17.55 -5.81 -19.26
N SER A 140 18.65 -5.59 -18.56
CA SER A 140 19.99 -6.03 -18.97
C SER A 140 20.19 -7.55 -18.94
N ASN A 141 19.26 -8.27 -18.32
CA ASN A 141 19.29 -9.72 -18.24
C ASN A 141 18.79 -10.33 -19.55
N ALA A 142 19.44 -11.41 -20.01
CA ALA A 142 19.00 -12.14 -21.21
C ALA A 142 17.56 -12.67 -21.02
N GLY A 143 16.64 -12.30 -21.95
CA GLY A 143 15.23 -12.67 -21.86
C GLY A 143 14.44 -11.95 -20.76
N GLY A 144 14.95 -10.85 -20.25
CA GLY A 144 14.27 -10.03 -19.25
C GLY A 144 13.09 -9.22 -19.79
N LEU A 145 12.33 -8.60 -18.88
CA LEU A 145 11.11 -7.86 -19.19
C LEU A 145 11.38 -6.39 -19.49
N LEU A 146 10.37 -5.71 -20.05
CA LEU A 146 10.36 -4.26 -20.18
C LEU A 146 10.34 -3.59 -18.81
N LEU A 147 11.21 -2.61 -18.55
CA LEU A 147 11.34 -1.96 -17.23
C LEU A 147 10.31 -0.85 -16.98
N TRP A 148 9.78 -0.23 -18.03
CA TRP A 148 8.85 0.88 -17.86
C TRP A 148 7.58 0.54 -17.05
N PRO A 149 6.99 -0.69 -17.10
CA PRO A 149 5.81 -1.00 -16.28
C PRO A 149 6.13 -1.03 -14.78
N ALA A 150 7.30 -1.58 -14.40
CA ALA A 150 7.74 -1.55 -13.00
C ALA A 150 7.96 -0.13 -12.50
N LYS A 151 8.57 0.73 -13.34
CA LYS A 151 8.76 2.16 -13.03
C LYS A 151 7.41 2.89 -12.94
N ALA A 152 6.44 2.56 -13.79
CA ALA A 152 5.10 3.14 -13.76
C ALA A 152 4.35 2.80 -12.45
N LEU A 153 4.60 1.63 -11.85
CA LEU A 153 4.05 1.28 -10.53
C LEU A 153 4.51 2.24 -9.44
N ILE A 154 5.74 2.75 -9.50
CA ILE A 154 6.24 3.75 -8.56
C ILE A 154 5.39 5.02 -8.64
N LEU A 155 5.19 5.53 -9.85
CA LEU A 155 4.37 6.72 -10.07
C LEU A 155 2.92 6.50 -9.62
N ALA A 156 2.33 5.35 -9.99
CA ALA A 156 0.95 5.00 -9.62
C ALA A 156 0.80 4.89 -8.08
N GLY A 157 1.73 4.23 -7.40
CA GLY A 157 1.72 4.11 -5.94
C GLY A 157 1.79 5.46 -5.23
N PHE A 158 2.69 6.35 -5.66
CA PHE A 158 2.79 7.68 -5.06
C PHE A 158 1.60 8.58 -5.40
N LEU A 159 1.00 8.46 -6.59
CA LEU A 159 -0.25 9.16 -6.91
C LEU A 159 -1.40 8.71 -6.01
N LEU A 160 -1.55 7.40 -5.80
CA LEU A 160 -2.55 6.86 -4.88
C LEU A 160 -2.30 7.32 -3.44
N LEU A 161 -1.05 7.28 -3.00
CA LEU A 161 -0.67 7.73 -1.66
C LEU A 161 -0.92 9.24 -1.47
N PHE A 162 -0.69 10.05 -2.51
CA PHE A 162 -1.01 11.48 -2.51
C PHE A 162 -2.50 11.73 -2.32
N VAL A 163 -3.32 11.06 -3.14
CA VAL A 163 -4.78 11.23 -3.11
C VAL A 163 -5.35 10.73 -1.77
N GLN A 164 -4.86 9.60 -1.26
CA GLN A 164 -5.27 9.09 0.06
C GLN A 164 -4.82 10.02 1.19
N GLY A 165 -3.61 10.57 1.13
CA GLY A 165 -3.13 11.54 2.11
C GLY A 165 -3.96 12.81 2.16
N LEU A 166 -4.46 13.30 1.00
CA LEU A 166 -5.42 14.41 0.98
C LEU A 166 -6.74 14.02 1.66
N SER A 167 -7.22 12.79 1.42
CA SER A 167 -8.42 12.26 2.10
C SER A 167 -8.24 12.25 3.62
N GLU A 168 -7.11 11.77 4.12
CA GLU A 168 -6.82 11.72 5.56
C GLU A 168 -6.72 13.12 6.18
N ILE A 169 -6.12 14.09 5.50
CA ILE A 169 -6.08 15.49 5.95
C ILE A 169 -7.50 16.05 6.08
N ILE A 170 -8.36 15.85 5.07
CA ILE A 170 -9.75 16.31 5.10
C ILE A 170 -10.51 15.68 6.27
N ARG A 171 -10.36 14.36 6.47
CA ARG A 171 -11.02 13.63 7.56
C ARG A 171 -10.54 14.11 8.92
N ARG A 172 -9.22 14.26 9.11
CA ARG A 172 -8.66 14.74 10.38
C ARG A 172 -9.15 16.15 10.74
N ILE A 173 -9.21 17.04 9.75
CA ILE A 173 -9.79 18.39 9.96
C ILE A 173 -11.27 18.30 10.33
N ALA A 174 -12.05 17.42 9.70
CA ALA A 174 -13.47 17.23 10.00
C ALA A 174 -13.70 16.69 11.42
N VAL A 175 -12.87 15.75 11.88
CA VAL A 175 -12.89 15.24 13.28
C VAL A 175 -12.56 16.36 14.27
N MET A 176 -11.50 17.14 14.01
CA MET A 176 -11.10 18.26 14.87
C MET A 176 -12.17 19.35 14.97
N ARG A 177 -13.01 19.52 13.94
CA ARG A 177 -14.14 20.45 13.93
C ARG A 177 -15.41 19.88 14.55
N GLY A 178 -15.45 18.57 14.84
CA GLY A 178 -16.63 17.90 15.33
C GLY A 178 -17.70 17.60 14.27
N ASP A 179 -17.35 17.70 12.98
CA ASP A 179 -18.29 17.42 11.87
C ASP A 179 -18.54 15.91 11.71
N ILE A 180 -17.59 15.05 12.14
CA ILE A 180 -17.69 13.59 12.14
C ILE A 180 -17.14 13.01 13.43
N PRO A 181 -17.67 11.86 13.90
CA PRO A 181 -17.07 11.13 15.02
C PRO A 181 -15.67 10.63 14.64
N ASP A 182 -14.79 10.54 15.64
CA ASP A 182 -13.44 9.98 15.44
C ASP A 182 -13.54 8.48 15.14
N PRO A 183 -13.06 7.99 14.00
CA PRO A 183 -13.04 6.57 13.69
C PRO A 183 -11.92 5.81 14.43
N ALA A 184 -11.00 6.52 15.09
CA ALA A 184 -9.97 5.86 15.88
C ALA A 184 -10.61 5.22 17.12
N PRO A 185 -10.39 3.93 17.40
CA PRO A 185 -10.84 3.33 18.66
C PRO A 185 -10.25 4.11 19.82
N GLU A 186 -11.03 4.33 20.87
CA GLU A 186 -10.52 4.88 22.12
C GLU A 186 -9.39 3.97 22.61
N HIS A 187 -8.16 4.41 22.43
CA HIS A 187 -6.99 3.67 22.90
C HIS A 187 -6.95 3.76 24.42
N GLY A 188 -7.53 2.78 25.10
CA GLY A 188 -7.58 2.74 26.56
C GLY A 188 -8.09 1.44 27.15
N ALA A 189 -8.82 0.63 26.41
CA ALA A 189 -9.23 -0.69 26.88
C ALA A 189 -8.38 -1.77 26.20
N PRO A 190 -7.58 -2.57 26.92
CA PRO A 190 -6.97 -3.75 26.34
C PRO A 190 -8.08 -4.67 25.80
N PRO A 191 -7.86 -5.31 24.63
CA PRO A 191 -8.86 -6.24 24.08
C PRO A 191 -9.11 -7.35 25.11
N GLY A 192 -10.34 -7.43 25.61
CA GLY A 192 -10.75 -8.41 26.63
C GLY A 192 -11.37 -7.85 27.91
N VAL A 193 -11.37 -6.54 28.14
CA VAL A 193 -11.98 -5.95 29.36
C VAL A 193 -13.47 -5.66 29.17
N GLU A 194 -13.97 -5.47 27.96
CA GLU A 194 -15.40 -5.27 27.72
C GLU A 194 -16.27 -6.53 27.98
N GLU A 195 -15.67 -7.71 27.94
CA GLU A 195 -16.41 -8.97 28.16
C GLU A 195 -16.59 -9.32 29.67
N GLN A 196 -15.99 -8.53 30.57
CA GLN A 196 -16.04 -8.79 32.01
C GLN A 196 -16.84 -7.77 32.83
N LEU A 197 -17.49 -6.81 32.21
CA LEU A 197 -18.39 -5.92 32.92
C LEU A 197 -19.74 -6.64 33.15
N PRO A 198 -20.15 -6.88 34.39
CA PRO A 198 -21.48 -7.41 34.67
C PRO A 198 -22.56 -6.46 34.09
N PRO A 199 -23.71 -6.99 33.64
CA PRO A 199 -24.80 -6.17 33.13
C PRO A 199 -25.11 -5.09 34.17
N ARG A 200 -25.14 -3.82 33.73
CA ARG A 200 -25.62 -2.74 34.60
C ARG A 200 -27.02 -3.10 35.04
N GLU A 201 -27.14 -3.46 36.32
CA GLU A 201 -28.44 -3.62 36.98
C GLU A 201 -29.19 -2.29 36.80
N ALA A 202 -30.31 -2.35 36.06
CA ALA A 202 -31.25 -1.25 36.01
C ALA A 202 -31.79 -1.08 37.45
N GLY A 203 -31.34 -0.05 38.11
CA GLY A 203 -31.87 0.35 39.39
C GLY A 203 -33.37 0.67 39.32
N PRO A 204 -34.07 0.52 40.43
CA PRO A 204 -35.53 0.61 40.49
C PRO A 204 -36.04 2.02 40.20
#